data_bb9998d7079836e30845138d2fe45bdc
#
_entry.id   bb9998d7079836e30845138d2fe45bdc
#
_cell.length_a   1.000
_cell.length_b   1.000
_cell.length_c   1.000
_cell.angle_alpha   90.00
_cell.angle_beta   90.00
_cell.angle_gamma   90.00
#
_symmetry.space_group_name_H-M   'P 1'
#
loop_
_entity.id
_entity.type
_entity.pdbx_description
1 polymer ?
#
loop_
_entity_poly.entity_id
_entity_poly.type
_entity_poly.pdbx_seq_one_letter_code
_entity_poly.pdbx_strand_id
1 'polypeptide(L)'
;MKKLFSLPLILLGFAAIISACSSDDSSSNPPSGSSSDKKKAESDDPVMVELEANYQMLDMFYIYAHARGELAESVDAYVGKGSAKDAKDVDADEDRCSSDYYDVCYMYNQMKDPYTRYYDPTIAPEVIEELMEPEEEFVIVGADYVVTDAEEGVAEITYVSDEGKAQGLKVGDVFSLWSFYFAKIGKKPSEVLLLLLGDEEDEFDTVYVQAKVAKQPTVALHYEEAENGDSIPVIRIREFDVKTVGEGGTKEEFAEAIKKTEGSKSVIIDLRNNGGGETEHCNATSAEFLSKGDTITIDITAEIDSVKEKGETRYVQKMDTNVVVADKDGAAKDRYVVMLADDMSASCAELMLSAIATNKKSPIVGALSYGKQIGQIVVTGSLDEEDSEDGMLVPEGLAIITNIYAYDKDWKQFQDLGIVPDYEIKGASAQMKKAVELAAAGTEKRTAGYGTERLGHFAKEATVSNRKASIKDLKRMRYKITR
;
A
#
# COMPACT_ATOMS: atom_id res chain seq x y z
N MET A 1 20.03 -23.86 17.67
CA MET A 1 19.69 -23.83 16.27
C MET A 1 18.41 -23.01 16.10
N LYS A 2 18.47 -21.69 16.39
CA LYS A 2 17.34 -20.74 16.26
C LYS A 2 17.87 -19.41 15.67
N LYS A 3 18.74 -19.47 14.67
CA LYS A 3 19.37 -18.28 14.07
C LYS A 3 19.57 -18.43 12.56
N LEU A 4 18.55 -18.86 11.81
CA LEU A 4 18.73 -19.02 10.37
C LEU A 4 17.44 -18.83 9.55
N PHE A 5 16.52 -17.99 9.95
CA PHE A 5 15.37 -17.64 9.09
C PHE A 5 14.91 -16.20 9.32
N SER A 6 15.78 -15.25 8.95
CA SER A 6 15.30 -14.00 8.40
C SER A 6 15.21 -14.20 6.89
N LEU A 7 14.02 -14.31 6.35
CA LEU A 7 13.78 -14.14 4.93
C LEU A 7 14.20 -12.73 4.55
N PRO A 8 15.05 -12.54 3.55
CA PRO A 8 15.02 -11.30 2.83
C PRO A 8 13.64 -11.25 2.13
N LEU A 9 12.70 -10.53 2.73
CA LEU A 9 11.51 -10.11 2.03
C LEU A 9 11.99 -9.24 0.87
N ILE A 10 11.86 -9.77 -0.33
CA ILE A 10 12.16 -9.05 -1.57
C ILE A 10 11.16 -7.90 -1.65
N LEU A 11 11.69 -6.71 -1.58
CA LEU A 11 11.00 -5.42 -1.60
C LEU A 11 10.95 -4.87 -2.99
N LEU A 12 9.97 -4.04 -3.25
CA LEU A 12 9.93 -3.27 -4.47
C LEU A 12 8.98 -2.11 -4.50
N GLY A 13 9.33 -1.18 -5.13
CA GLY A 13 9.65 0.05 -5.63
C GLY A 13 8.52 0.93 -6.04
N PHE A 14 8.62 2.26 -5.86
CA PHE A 14 8.31 3.22 -6.90
C PHE A 14 8.47 4.70 -6.56
N ALA A 15 9.02 5.42 -7.52
CA ALA A 15 8.98 6.87 -7.61
C ALA A 15 7.83 7.32 -8.51
N ALA A 16 7.09 8.33 -8.09
CA ALA A 16 6.19 9.07 -8.94
C ALA A 16 6.86 10.37 -9.39
N ILE A 17 6.97 10.56 -10.69
CA ILE A 17 7.34 11.83 -11.33
C ILE A 17 6.10 12.71 -11.45
N ILE A 18 6.22 13.95 -11.04
CA ILE A 18 5.17 14.95 -11.03
C ILE A 18 4.96 15.50 -12.43
N SER A 19 3.71 15.55 -12.89
CA SER A 19 3.27 16.43 -13.94
C SER A 19 2.34 17.46 -13.32
N ALA A 20 2.78 18.71 -13.29
CA ALA A 20 1.97 19.85 -12.89
C ALA A 20 1.01 20.20 -14.03
N CYS A 21 -0.29 20.24 -13.77
CA CYS A 21 -1.23 20.98 -14.61
C CYS A 21 -1.18 22.44 -14.24
N SER A 22 -0.60 23.25 -15.12
CA SER A 22 -0.73 24.70 -15.10
C SER A 22 -2.13 25.08 -15.58
N SER A 23 -2.90 25.77 -14.79
CA SER A 23 -3.97 26.62 -15.27
C SER A 23 -3.45 28.06 -15.28
N ASP A 24 -3.27 28.60 -16.48
CA ASP A 24 -3.04 30.02 -16.70
C ASP A 24 -4.21 30.83 -16.16
N ASP A 25 -3.92 31.81 -15.31
CA ASP A 25 -4.59 33.09 -15.43
C ASP A 25 -3.69 34.27 -14.99
N SER A 26 -3.82 35.31 -15.75
CA SER A 26 -2.95 36.40 -15.99
C SER A 26 -2.81 37.46 -14.90
N SER A 27 -1.60 38.02 -14.85
CA SER A 27 -1.27 39.43 -14.61
C SER A 27 -1.39 40.04 -13.22
N SER A 28 -0.26 40.26 -12.59
CA SER A 28 0.23 41.61 -12.24
C SER A 28 1.59 41.51 -11.53
N ASN A 29 2.56 42.32 -12.00
CA ASN A 29 3.88 42.45 -11.40
C ASN A 29 3.81 42.90 -9.95
N PRO A 30 4.60 42.30 -9.06
CA PRO A 30 4.83 42.82 -7.73
C PRO A 30 5.97 43.88 -7.72
N PRO A 31 5.92 44.81 -6.79
CA PRO A 31 7.03 45.74 -6.58
C PRO A 31 8.19 45.05 -5.88
N SER A 32 9.38 45.33 -6.36
CA SER A 32 10.66 44.94 -5.79
C SER A 32 10.84 45.43 -4.36
N GLY A 33 11.31 44.52 -3.50
CA GLY A 33 12.07 44.92 -2.34
C GLY A 33 11.55 44.38 -1.01
N SER A 34 12.12 43.31 -0.54
CA SER A 34 12.82 43.26 0.76
C SER A 34 13.43 41.87 0.94
N SER A 35 14.69 41.83 1.35
CA SER A 35 15.40 40.66 1.75
C SER A 35 14.62 39.92 2.84
N SER A 36 14.03 38.79 2.49
CA SER A 36 13.59 37.83 3.49
C SER A 36 14.86 37.21 4.09
N ASP A 37 15.14 37.50 5.34
CA ASP A 37 16.12 36.72 6.08
C ASP A 37 15.62 35.25 6.10
N LYS A 38 16.32 34.38 5.36
CA LYS A 38 16.14 32.94 5.45
C LYS A 38 16.34 32.59 6.93
N LYS A 39 15.35 32.00 7.56
CA LYS A 39 15.50 31.45 8.91
C LYS A 39 16.58 30.37 8.80
N LYS A 40 17.80 30.71 9.21
CA LYS A 40 18.90 29.77 9.32
C LYS A 40 18.57 28.84 10.49
N ALA A 41 18.91 27.58 10.37
CA ALA A 41 18.84 26.66 11.53
C ALA A 41 19.48 27.31 12.75
N GLU A 42 18.98 27.08 13.94
CA GLU A 42 19.55 27.64 15.17
C GLU A 42 20.97 27.10 15.42
N SER A 43 21.33 25.96 14.79
CA SER A 43 22.62 25.30 14.86
C SER A 43 23.28 25.27 13.48
N ASP A 44 24.63 25.36 13.46
CA ASP A 44 25.46 25.05 12.27
C ASP A 44 25.89 23.55 12.26
N ASP A 45 25.47 22.77 13.26
CA ASP A 45 25.73 21.32 13.34
C ASP A 45 24.74 20.58 12.44
N PRO A 46 25.20 19.84 11.41
CA PRO A 46 24.32 19.12 10.48
C PRO A 46 23.36 18.16 11.17
N VAL A 47 23.79 17.52 12.24
CA VAL A 47 22.96 16.58 13.01
C VAL A 47 21.80 17.30 13.72
N MET A 48 22.09 18.47 14.28
CA MET A 48 21.03 19.30 14.90
C MET A 48 20.09 19.89 13.86
N VAL A 49 20.61 20.28 12.67
CA VAL A 49 19.77 20.73 11.54
C VAL A 49 18.81 19.62 11.11
N GLU A 50 19.31 18.40 11.00
CA GLU A 50 18.49 17.24 10.66
C GLU A 50 17.40 16.94 11.71
N LEU A 51 17.75 17.04 13.00
CA LEU A 51 16.78 16.88 14.08
C LEU A 51 15.69 17.97 14.05
N GLU A 52 16.09 19.23 13.83
CA GLU A 52 15.16 20.36 13.71
C GLU A 52 14.26 20.22 12.49
N ALA A 53 14.81 19.81 11.32
CA ALA A 53 14.06 19.58 10.10
C ALA A 53 12.98 18.51 10.31
N ASN A 54 13.37 17.38 10.85
CA ASN A 54 12.44 16.27 11.13
C ASN A 54 11.38 16.65 12.17
N TYR A 55 11.75 17.42 13.20
CA TYR A 55 10.77 17.95 14.17
C TYR A 55 9.73 18.83 13.48
N GLN A 56 10.16 19.75 12.60
CA GLN A 56 9.24 20.60 11.82
C GLN A 56 8.33 19.78 10.91
N MET A 57 8.86 18.73 10.24
CA MET A 57 8.06 17.85 9.40
C MET A 57 6.99 17.13 10.21
N LEU A 58 7.32 16.60 11.39
CA LEU A 58 6.35 15.95 12.27
C LEU A 58 5.32 16.94 12.81
N ASP A 59 5.74 18.16 13.21
CA ASP A 59 4.84 19.20 13.70
C ASP A 59 3.81 19.62 12.65
N MET A 60 4.19 19.65 11.39
CA MET A 60 3.35 20.10 10.28
C MET A 60 2.55 18.98 9.62
N PHE A 61 3.13 17.82 9.42
CA PHE A 61 2.53 16.75 8.61
C PHE A 61 2.02 15.56 9.41
N TYR A 62 2.56 15.30 10.60
CA TYR A 62 2.08 14.16 11.37
C TYR A 62 0.67 14.41 11.91
N ILE A 63 -0.30 13.69 11.35
CA ILE A 63 -1.73 13.96 11.59
C ILE A 63 -2.14 13.84 13.07
N TYR A 64 -1.38 13.11 13.87
CA TYR A 64 -1.65 12.91 15.29
C TYR A 64 -0.79 13.79 16.21
N ALA A 65 0.13 14.60 15.69
CA ALA A 65 1.08 15.38 16.49
C ALA A 65 0.41 16.16 17.63
N HIS A 66 -0.61 16.93 17.31
CA HIS A 66 -1.35 17.75 18.25
C HIS A 66 -2.56 17.03 18.85
N ALA A 67 -3.25 16.21 18.04
CA ALA A 67 -4.48 15.53 18.46
C ALA A 67 -4.24 14.52 19.58
N ARG A 68 -3.08 13.85 19.60
CA ARG A 68 -2.73 12.84 20.60
C ARG A 68 -1.64 13.31 21.57
N GLY A 69 -1.02 14.47 21.32
CA GLY A 69 0.09 14.97 22.13
C GLY A 69 1.30 14.04 22.11
N GLU A 70 1.58 13.41 20.98
CA GLU A 70 2.70 12.48 20.81
C GLU A 70 4.01 13.20 20.51
N LEU A 71 3.94 14.39 19.88
CA LEU A 71 5.08 15.26 19.65
C LEU A 71 5.27 16.20 20.86
N ALA A 72 6.50 16.34 21.35
CA ALA A 72 6.82 17.27 22.43
C ALA A 72 6.70 18.74 21.95
N GLU A 73 6.56 19.69 22.88
CA GLU A 73 6.41 21.12 22.58
C GLU A 73 7.68 21.77 21.97
N SER A 74 8.84 21.12 22.11
CA SER A 74 10.14 21.62 21.65
C SER A 74 11.04 20.47 21.23
N VAL A 75 11.86 20.71 20.21
CA VAL A 75 12.91 19.81 19.75
C VAL A 75 13.93 19.47 20.83
N ASP A 76 14.17 20.38 21.78
CA ASP A 76 15.08 20.16 22.91
C ASP A 76 14.72 18.94 23.76
N ALA A 77 13.46 18.54 23.75
CA ALA A 77 13.00 17.35 24.46
C ALA A 77 13.65 16.06 23.97
N TYR A 78 14.18 16.06 22.76
CA TYR A 78 14.75 14.89 22.08
C TYR A 78 16.28 14.88 22.12
N VAL A 79 16.92 16.03 22.36
CA VAL A 79 18.39 16.15 22.36
C VAL A 79 19.05 15.26 23.42
N GLY A 80 19.97 14.42 23.01
CA GLY A 80 20.70 13.49 23.88
C GLY A 80 19.85 12.35 24.46
N LYS A 81 18.71 12.01 23.84
CA LYS A 81 17.80 10.96 24.30
C LYS A 81 17.95 9.65 23.51
N GLY A 82 18.45 9.73 22.30
CA GLY A 82 18.58 8.58 21.41
C GLY A 82 19.68 7.61 21.82
N SER A 83 19.54 6.39 21.40
CA SER A 83 20.50 5.31 21.66
C SER A 83 20.47 4.28 20.54
N ALA A 84 21.46 3.38 20.46
CA ALA A 84 21.50 2.29 19.50
C ALA A 84 20.23 1.40 19.52
N LYS A 85 19.47 1.40 20.59
CA LYS A 85 18.21 0.68 20.69
C LYS A 85 17.12 1.34 19.81
N ASP A 86 17.18 2.66 19.68
CA ASP A 86 16.20 3.44 18.95
C ASP A 86 16.42 3.36 17.43
N ALA A 87 17.65 3.05 17.02
CA ALA A 87 18.04 2.91 15.63
C ALA A 87 17.51 1.63 14.94
N LYS A 88 17.14 0.62 15.74
CA LYS A 88 16.73 -0.67 15.19
C LYS A 88 15.44 -0.57 14.38
N ASP A 89 15.46 -1.08 13.16
CA ASP A 89 14.21 -1.40 12.48
C ASP A 89 13.58 -2.59 13.20
N VAL A 90 12.27 -2.52 13.35
CA VAL A 90 11.49 -3.51 14.07
C VAL A 90 11.33 -4.79 13.27
N ASP A 91 11.48 -4.73 11.94
CA ASP A 91 11.22 -5.83 11.00
C ASP A 91 12.47 -6.32 10.29
N ALA A 92 13.54 -5.54 10.27
CA ALA A 92 14.83 -5.93 9.72
C ALA A 92 15.90 -6.00 10.82
N ASP A 93 16.89 -6.86 10.69
CA ASP A 93 18.09 -6.85 11.54
C ASP A 93 18.99 -5.62 11.25
N GLU A 94 18.46 -4.61 10.55
CA GLU A 94 19.16 -3.44 10.07
C GLU A 94 18.84 -2.20 10.90
N ASP A 95 19.80 -1.29 10.99
CA ASP A 95 19.63 -0.04 11.71
C ASP A 95 19.08 1.04 10.76
N ARG A 96 18.09 1.80 11.22
CA ARG A 96 17.54 2.97 10.51
C ARG A 96 18.37 4.23 10.72
N CYS A 97 19.15 4.29 11.78
CA CYS A 97 19.98 5.42 12.16
C CYS A 97 21.38 4.97 12.59
N SER A 98 22.40 5.64 12.08
CA SER A 98 23.74 5.63 12.62
C SER A 98 23.80 6.39 13.96
N SER A 99 24.94 6.30 14.67
CA SER A 99 25.09 6.87 16.02
C SER A 99 24.81 8.36 16.11
N ASP A 100 25.06 9.11 15.06
CA ASP A 100 24.90 10.56 15.03
C ASP A 100 23.43 10.98 15.00
N TYR A 101 22.55 10.12 14.44
CA TYR A 101 21.12 10.40 14.26
C TYR A 101 20.20 9.64 15.25
N TYR A 102 20.75 9.07 16.31
CA TYR A 102 19.93 8.35 17.31
C TYR A 102 18.82 9.19 17.92
N ASP A 103 19.03 10.50 18.10
CA ASP A 103 18.01 11.40 18.64
C ASP A 103 16.82 11.56 17.69
N VAL A 104 17.04 11.58 16.37
CA VAL A 104 16.00 11.62 15.38
C VAL A 104 15.20 10.32 15.39
N CYS A 105 15.88 9.17 15.38
CA CYS A 105 15.20 7.87 15.49
C CYS A 105 14.40 7.74 16.80
N TYR A 106 14.95 8.22 17.92
CA TYR A 106 14.24 8.27 19.18
C TYR A 106 12.96 9.11 19.10
N MET A 107 13.02 10.29 18.47
CA MET A 107 11.87 11.15 18.24
C MET A 107 10.76 10.42 17.48
N TYR A 108 11.08 9.78 16.35
CA TYR A 108 10.11 9.01 15.58
C TYR A 108 9.52 7.82 16.36
N ASN A 109 10.31 7.18 17.23
CA ASN A 109 9.83 6.08 18.06
C ASN A 109 8.84 6.52 19.16
N GLN A 110 8.74 7.84 19.45
CA GLN A 110 7.69 8.36 20.35
C GLN A 110 6.33 8.47 19.66
N MET A 111 6.31 8.49 18.32
CA MET A 111 5.07 8.43 17.56
C MET A 111 4.48 7.02 17.71
N LYS A 112 3.24 6.94 18.18
CA LYS A 112 2.54 5.66 18.39
C LYS A 112 1.89 5.15 17.12
N ASP A 113 2.56 5.37 16.02
CA ASP A 113 2.15 5.01 14.69
C ASP A 113 3.25 4.17 14.03
N PRO A 114 3.00 2.89 13.72
CA PRO A 114 4.02 2.02 13.16
C PRO A 114 4.41 2.38 11.71
N TYR A 115 3.67 3.28 11.08
CA TYR A 115 3.90 3.69 9.68
C TYR A 115 4.71 4.98 9.56
N THR A 116 4.87 5.77 10.64
CA THR A 116 5.70 6.96 10.68
C THR A 116 7.12 6.56 11.05
N ARG A 117 8.09 6.80 10.14
CA ARG A 117 9.47 6.30 10.23
C ARG A 117 10.48 7.28 9.67
N TYR A 118 11.71 7.10 10.06
CA TYR A 118 12.85 7.85 9.56
C TYR A 118 14.04 6.94 9.28
N TYR A 119 14.76 7.24 8.20
CA TYR A 119 16.05 6.66 7.85
C TYR A 119 17.05 7.79 7.67
N ASP A 120 18.20 7.70 8.31
CA ASP A 120 19.19 8.78 8.30
C ASP A 120 19.80 8.99 6.91
N PRO A 121 20.51 10.12 6.66
CA PRO A 121 21.09 10.45 5.35
C PRO A 121 22.08 9.40 4.82
N THR A 122 22.65 8.55 5.67
CA THR A 122 23.60 7.52 5.24
C THR A 122 22.92 6.23 4.78
N ILE A 123 21.71 5.99 5.25
CA ILE A 123 20.90 4.79 4.97
C ILE A 123 19.81 5.10 3.94
N ALA A 124 19.26 6.31 3.98
CA ALA A 124 18.15 6.74 3.11
C ALA A 124 18.37 6.47 1.60
N PRO A 125 19.57 6.68 1.00
CA PRO A 125 19.76 6.41 -0.41
C PRO A 125 19.48 4.96 -0.82
N GLU A 126 19.90 3.99 0.00
CA GLU A 126 19.68 2.57 -0.25
C GLU A 126 18.18 2.22 -0.14
N VAL A 127 17.52 2.75 0.88
CA VAL A 127 16.06 2.57 1.06
C VAL A 127 15.28 3.22 -0.07
N ILE A 128 15.69 4.41 -0.54
CA ILE A 128 15.05 5.09 -1.67
C ILE A 128 15.24 4.26 -2.95
N GLU A 129 16.45 3.76 -3.24
CA GLU A 129 16.71 2.92 -4.40
C GLU A 129 15.81 1.68 -4.37
N GLU A 130 15.75 1.01 -3.23
CA GLU A 130 14.89 -0.15 -3.01
C GLU A 130 13.40 0.21 -3.14
N LEU A 131 13.00 1.38 -2.63
CA LEU A 131 11.65 1.89 -2.81
C LEU A 131 11.35 2.28 -4.26
N MET A 132 12.30 2.49 -5.11
CA MET A 132 12.15 2.94 -6.51
C MET A 132 12.29 1.83 -7.53
N GLU A 133 12.78 0.68 -7.16
CA GLU A 133 12.90 -0.44 -8.09
C GLU A 133 11.59 -1.25 -8.19
N PRO A 134 11.15 -1.61 -9.41
CA PRO A 134 9.99 -2.49 -9.58
C PRO A 134 10.30 -3.91 -9.14
N GLU A 135 9.33 -4.59 -8.54
CA GLU A 135 9.44 -5.97 -8.05
C GLU A 135 9.71 -7.00 -9.14
N GLU A 136 10.74 -7.78 -8.89
CA GLU A 136 10.86 -9.05 -9.55
C GLU A 136 10.20 -10.12 -8.67
N GLU A 137 9.09 -10.67 -9.14
CA GLU A 137 8.39 -11.75 -8.47
C GLU A 137 8.80 -13.11 -9.00
N PHE A 138 8.61 -14.13 -8.17
CA PHE A 138 8.74 -15.49 -8.61
C PHE A 138 7.49 -15.91 -9.36
N VAL A 139 7.61 -16.10 -10.68
CA VAL A 139 6.50 -16.37 -11.60
C VAL A 139 6.53 -17.84 -11.99
N ILE A 140 5.47 -18.57 -11.68
CA ILE A 140 5.23 -19.91 -12.25
C ILE A 140 4.66 -19.73 -13.65
N VAL A 141 5.33 -20.29 -14.67
CA VAL A 141 4.87 -20.18 -16.05
C VAL A 141 3.55 -20.96 -16.21
N GLY A 142 2.51 -20.25 -16.61
CA GLY A 142 1.19 -20.84 -16.83
C GLY A 142 0.32 -21.04 -15.60
N ALA A 143 0.70 -20.51 -14.45
CA ALA A 143 -0.13 -20.54 -13.26
C ALA A 143 -0.07 -19.22 -12.48
N ASP A 144 -1.13 -18.92 -11.75
CA ASP A 144 -1.20 -17.84 -10.76
C ASP A 144 -1.59 -18.42 -9.40
N TYR A 145 -1.17 -17.76 -8.32
CA TYR A 145 -1.39 -18.24 -6.96
C TYR A 145 -1.68 -17.11 -5.99
N VAL A 146 -2.24 -17.47 -4.85
CA VAL A 146 -2.51 -16.59 -3.71
C VAL A 146 -1.78 -17.17 -2.51
N VAL A 147 -1.06 -16.35 -1.76
CA VAL A 147 -0.48 -16.73 -0.47
C VAL A 147 -1.62 -16.86 0.53
N THR A 148 -1.79 -18.02 1.10
CA THR A 148 -2.87 -18.34 2.05
C THR A 148 -2.41 -18.32 3.49
N ASP A 149 -1.11 -18.47 3.71
CA ASP A 149 -0.47 -18.34 5.01
C ASP A 149 0.96 -17.77 4.80
N ALA A 150 1.13 -16.51 5.16
CA ALA A 150 2.41 -15.83 4.97
C ALA A 150 3.45 -16.21 6.04
N GLU A 151 3.01 -16.62 7.25
CA GLU A 151 3.91 -17.00 8.34
C GLU A 151 4.50 -18.39 8.08
N GLU A 152 3.66 -19.32 7.65
CA GLU A 152 4.08 -20.69 7.30
C GLU A 152 4.61 -20.78 5.85
N GLY A 153 4.47 -19.73 5.07
CA GLY A 153 4.93 -19.67 3.68
C GLY A 153 4.13 -20.62 2.78
N VAL A 154 2.81 -20.63 2.88
CA VAL A 154 1.91 -21.48 2.11
C VAL A 154 1.16 -20.66 1.07
N ALA A 155 1.03 -21.23 -0.13
CA ALA A 155 0.27 -20.63 -1.22
C ALA A 155 -0.62 -21.67 -1.91
N GLU A 156 -1.73 -21.21 -2.51
CA GLU A 156 -2.68 -22.03 -3.26
C GLU A 156 -2.75 -21.54 -4.72
N ILE A 157 -2.66 -22.44 -5.69
CA ILE A 157 -2.80 -22.14 -7.11
C ILE A 157 -4.27 -21.81 -7.41
N THR A 158 -4.50 -20.61 -7.92
CA THR A 158 -5.83 -20.09 -8.22
C THR A 158 -6.19 -20.08 -9.69
N TYR A 159 -5.20 -20.11 -10.56
CA TYR A 159 -5.40 -20.19 -12.01
C TYR A 159 -4.31 -21.04 -12.67
N VAL A 160 -4.70 -21.82 -13.68
CA VAL A 160 -3.77 -22.67 -14.46
C VAL A 160 -4.16 -22.62 -15.94
N SER A 161 -3.25 -22.12 -16.78
CA SER A 161 -3.38 -22.17 -18.24
C SER A 161 -3.11 -23.59 -18.77
N ASP A 162 -3.27 -23.80 -20.08
CA ASP A 162 -2.92 -25.08 -20.71
C ASP A 162 -1.43 -25.41 -20.59
N GLU A 163 -0.55 -24.41 -20.54
CA GLU A 163 0.87 -24.58 -20.27
C GLU A 163 1.14 -25.06 -18.85
N GLY A 164 0.46 -24.50 -17.87
CA GLY A 164 0.53 -24.95 -16.46
C GLY A 164 -0.01 -26.36 -16.27
N LYS A 165 -1.14 -26.69 -16.93
CA LYS A 165 -1.69 -28.06 -16.94
C LYS A 165 -0.72 -29.09 -17.52
N ALA A 166 0.02 -28.70 -18.60
CA ALA A 166 1.03 -29.55 -19.18
C ALA A 166 2.22 -29.84 -18.26
N GLN A 167 2.42 -29.01 -17.24
CA GLN A 167 3.41 -29.22 -16.19
C GLN A 167 2.86 -30.03 -15.00
N GLY A 168 1.59 -30.39 -15.00
CA GLY A 168 0.94 -31.19 -13.96
C GLY A 168 0.25 -30.36 -12.88
N LEU A 169 0.21 -29.03 -13.01
CA LEU A 169 -0.43 -28.13 -12.06
C LEU A 169 -1.96 -28.15 -12.17
N LYS A 170 -2.63 -27.98 -11.05
CA LYS A 170 -4.08 -27.86 -10.94
C LYS A 170 -4.47 -26.67 -10.07
N VAL A 171 -5.62 -26.09 -10.34
CA VAL A 171 -6.27 -25.14 -9.42
C VAL A 171 -6.57 -25.87 -8.11
N GLY A 172 -6.23 -25.26 -6.99
CA GLY A 172 -6.35 -25.82 -5.66
C GLY A 172 -5.10 -26.55 -5.16
N ASP A 173 -4.06 -26.74 -5.99
CA ASP A 173 -2.79 -27.24 -5.50
C ASP A 173 -2.22 -26.27 -4.47
N VAL A 174 -1.96 -26.77 -3.27
CA VAL A 174 -1.33 -26.02 -2.17
C VAL A 174 0.15 -26.34 -2.15
N PHE A 175 1.00 -25.34 -2.05
CA PHE A 175 2.44 -25.56 -2.08
C PHE A 175 3.19 -24.63 -1.10
N SER A 176 4.41 -25.09 -0.75
CA SER A 176 5.30 -24.28 0.08
C SER A 176 6.07 -23.26 -0.74
N LEU A 177 6.00 -21.98 -0.35
CA LEU A 177 6.81 -20.89 -0.92
C LEU A 177 8.31 -21.09 -0.67
N TRP A 178 8.67 -21.87 0.35
CA TRP A 178 10.06 -22.25 0.61
C TRP A 178 10.67 -23.05 -0.55
N SER A 179 9.85 -23.72 -1.36
CA SER A 179 10.30 -24.40 -2.59
C SER A 179 11.06 -23.47 -3.52
N PHE A 180 10.60 -22.22 -3.65
CA PHE A 180 11.24 -21.19 -4.48
C PHE A 180 12.57 -20.72 -3.90
N TYR A 181 12.63 -20.58 -2.59
CA TYR A 181 13.84 -20.16 -1.90
C TYR A 181 14.98 -21.18 -2.07
N PHE A 182 14.68 -22.44 -1.88
CA PHE A 182 15.67 -23.52 -2.05
C PHE A 182 16.07 -23.74 -3.51
N ALA A 183 15.20 -23.49 -4.47
CA ALA A 183 15.52 -23.54 -5.89
C ALA A 183 16.52 -22.44 -6.31
N LYS A 184 16.50 -21.28 -5.67
CA LYS A 184 17.45 -20.18 -5.88
C LYS A 184 18.89 -20.54 -5.45
N ILE A 185 19.07 -21.50 -4.56
CA ILE A 185 20.37 -21.81 -3.93
C ILE A 185 21.25 -22.78 -4.75
N GLY A 186 20.82 -23.31 -5.89
CA GLY A 186 21.69 -24.24 -6.56
C GLY A 186 21.30 -24.80 -7.92
N LYS A 187 20.26 -24.35 -8.56
CA LYS A 187 19.83 -24.87 -9.88
C LYS A 187 19.59 -23.75 -10.88
N LYS A 188 19.63 -24.15 -12.17
CA LYS A 188 19.34 -23.23 -13.29
C LYS A 188 17.95 -22.60 -13.08
N PRO A 189 17.77 -21.28 -13.42
CA PRO A 189 16.54 -20.53 -13.11
C PRO A 189 15.30 -21.00 -13.88
N SER A 190 15.35 -22.06 -14.69
CA SER A 190 14.28 -22.47 -15.58
C SER A 190 13.38 -23.60 -15.06
N GLU A 191 13.82 -24.33 -14.05
CA GLU A 191 13.02 -25.42 -13.47
C GLU A 191 13.10 -25.36 -11.95
N VAL A 192 11.95 -25.38 -11.33
CA VAL A 192 11.78 -25.34 -9.88
C VAL A 192 10.98 -26.55 -9.45
N LEU A 193 11.43 -27.19 -8.38
CA LEU A 193 10.68 -28.23 -7.72
C LEU A 193 9.71 -27.60 -6.74
N LEU A 194 8.40 -27.68 -7.02
CA LEU A 194 7.39 -27.32 -6.04
C LEU A 194 7.12 -28.48 -5.11
N LEU A 195 7.08 -28.18 -3.82
CA LEU A 195 6.61 -29.08 -2.80
C LEU A 195 5.11 -28.84 -2.63
N LEU A 196 4.28 -29.73 -3.16
CA LEU A 196 2.84 -29.72 -2.98
C LEU A 196 2.51 -30.32 -1.61
N LEU A 197 1.68 -29.64 -0.85
CA LEU A 197 1.27 -30.04 0.47
C LEU A 197 -0.03 -30.85 0.38
N GLY A 198 -0.07 -32.03 1.00
CA GLY A 198 -1.27 -32.88 1.09
C GLY A 198 -2.18 -32.46 2.24
N ASP A 199 -3.27 -33.23 2.42
CA ASP A 199 -4.26 -32.97 3.48
C ASP A 199 -3.77 -33.39 4.87
N GLU A 200 -2.77 -34.28 4.96
CA GLU A 200 -2.17 -34.76 6.22
C GLU A 200 -0.79 -34.08 6.43
N GLU A 201 -0.40 -33.89 7.68
CA GLU A 201 0.78 -33.07 8.10
C GLU A 201 2.12 -33.59 7.52
N ASP A 202 2.23 -34.85 7.16
CA ASP A 202 3.43 -35.47 6.57
C ASP A 202 3.23 -35.84 5.08
N GLU A 203 2.10 -35.49 4.48
CA GLU A 203 1.81 -35.82 3.08
C GLU A 203 2.28 -34.70 2.16
N PHE A 204 3.17 -35.03 1.25
CA PHE A 204 3.62 -34.08 0.21
C PHE A 204 3.90 -34.83 -1.10
N ASP A 205 3.69 -34.11 -2.19
CA ASP A 205 4.09 -34.53 -3.54
C ASP A 205 5.02 -33.49 -4.12
N THR A 206 5.63 -33.79 -5.24
CA THR A 206 6.57 -32.88 -5.89
C THR A 206 6.27 -32.77 -7.38
N VAL A 207 6.28 -31.54 -7.87
CA VAL A 207 6.12 -31.28 -9.32
C VAL A 207 7.23 -30.34 -9.79
N TYR A 208 7.79 -30.62 -10.96
CA TYR A 208 8.74 -29.73 -11.61
C TYR A 208 8.01 -28.74 -12.50
N VAL A 209 8.20 -27.46 -12.24
CA VAL A 209 7.56 -26.39 -13.00
C VAL A 209 8.59 -25.45 -13.61
N GLN A 210 8.25 -24.85 -14.72
CA GLN A 210 9.00 -23.74 -15.30
C GLN A 210 8.67 -22.49 -14.47
N ALA A 211 9.70 -21.86 -13.95
CA ALA A 211 9.55 -20.62 -13.19
C ALA A 211 10.66 -19.64 -13.56
N LYS A 212 10.39 -18.36 -13.37
CA LYS A 212 11.33 -17.27 -13.63
C LYS A 212 11.16 -16.19 -12.59
N VAL A 213 12.22 -15.47 -12.31
CA VAL A 213 12.14 -14.18 -11.64
C VAL A 213 11.88 -13.13 -12.71
N ALA A 214 10.79 -12.42 -12.63
CA ALA A 214 10.41 -11.43 -13.64
C ALA A 214 9.50 -10.36 -13.03
N LYS A 215 9.60 -9.15 -13.57
CA LYS A 215 8.58 -8.12 -13.38
C LYS A 215 7.27 -8.58 -14.02
N GLN A 216 6.17 -8.44 -13.31
CA GLN A 216 4.85 -8.76 -13.82
C GLN A 216 3.99 -7.51 -14.00
N PRO A 217 2.99 -7.54 -14.91
CA PRO A 217 1.90 -6.57 -14.87
C PRO A 217 1.21 -6.63 -13.50
N THR A 218 0.85 -5.50 -12.97
CA THR A 218 0.07 -5.47 -11.71
C THR A 218 -1.37 -5.93 -11.92
N VAL A 219 -1.84 -5.94 -13.18
CA VAL A 219 -3.17 -6.41 -13.55
C VAL A 219 -3.09 -7.66 -14.40
N ALA A 220 -3.79 -8.71 -13.98
CA ALA A 220 -3.99 -9.94 -14.76
C ALA A 220 -5.46 -10.14 -15.09
N LEU A 221 -5.74 -10.62 -16.30
CA LEU A 221 -7.09 -10.96 -16.76
C LEU A 221 -7.14 -12.42 -17.18
N HIS A 222 -8.08 -13.15 -16.62
CA HIS A 222 -8.47 -14.48 -17.09
C HIS A 222 -10.00 -14.63 -17.01
N TYR A 223 -10.50 -15.79 -17.40
CA TYR A 223 -11.93 -16.09 -17.42
C TYR A 223 -12.20 -17.39 -16.68
N GLU A 224 -13.24 -17.38 -15.85
CA GLU A 224 -13.77 -18.55 -15.18
C GLU A 224 -15.10 -18.97 -15.81
N GLU A 225 -15.33 -20.27 -15.92
CA GLU A 225 -16.58 -20.83 -16.46
C GLU A 225 -17.56 -21.11 -15.32
N ALA A 226 -18.73 -20.48 -15.39
CA ALA A 226 -19.82 -20.72 -14.45
C ALA A 226 -20.61 -21.99 -14.81
N GLU A 227 -21.32 -22.55 -13.84
CA GLU A 227 -22.13 -23.79 -14.05
C GLU A 227 -23.21 -23.62 -15.14
N ASN A 228 -23.67 -22.40 -15.39
CA ASN A 228 -24.63 -22.08 -16.44
C ASN A 228 -23.98 -21.90 -17.83
N GLY A 229 -22.67 -22.05 -17.95
CA GLY A 229 -21.89 -21.88 -19.18
C GLY A 229 -21.48 -20.44 -19.47
N ASP A 230 -21.77 -19.48 -18.58
CA ASP A 230 -21.29 -18.10 -18.73
C ASP A 230 -19.79 -18.03 -18.47
N SER A 231 -19.07 -17.30 -19.30
CA SER A 231 -17.66 -16.99 -19.10
C SER A 231 -17.52 -15.69 -18.32
N ILE A 232 -17.07 -15.77 -17.09
CA ILE A 232 -16.97 -14.65 -16.14
C ILE A 232 -15.54 -14.11 -16.16
N PRO A 233 -15.31 -12.85 -16.51
CA PRO A 233 -13.98 -12.23 -16.42
C PRO A 233 -13.57 -12.03 -14.96
N VAL A 234 -12.32 -12.38 -14.67
CA VAL A 234 -11.63 -12.13 -13.42
C VAL A 234 -10.48 -11.19 -13.68
N ILE A 235 -10.52 -10.02 -13.07
CA ILE A 235 -9.44 -9.03 -13.11
C ILE A 235 -8.77 -9.04 -11.74
N ARG A 236 -7.55 -9.57 -11.69
CA ARG A 236 -6.72 -9.54 -10.49
C ARG A 236 -5.85 -8.30 -10.51
N ILE A 237 -5.83 -7.59 -9.41
CA ILE A 237 -4.92 -6.47 -9.16
C ILE A 237 -3.99 -6.87 -8.03
N ARG A 238 -2.68 -7.02 -8.34
CA ARG A 238 -1.67 -7.42 -7.35
C ARG A 238 -1.25 -6.25 -6.46
N GLU A 239 -1.13 -5.08 -7.08
CA GLU A 239 -0.66 -3.85 -6.44
C GLU A 239 -1.15 -2.63 -7.24
N PHE A 240 -1.19 -1.44 -6.60
CA PHE A 240 -1.45 -0.18 -7.30
C PHE A 240 -0.15 0.59 -7.47
N ASP A 241 0.39 0.59 -8.68
CA ASP A 241 1.71 1.16 -8.93
C ASP A 241 1.76 2.03 -10.19
N VAL A 242 2.61 3.06 -10.17
CA VAL A 242 2.85 3.97 -11.29
C VAL A 242 3.78 3.37 -12.33
N LYS A 243 4.69 2.48 -11.92
CA LYS A 243 5.65 1.80 -12.79
C LYS A 243 5.37 0.31 -12.79
N THR A 244 4.91 -0.21 -13.87
CA THR A 244 4.68 -1.62 -14.11
C THR A 244 5.50 -2.07 -15.31
N VAL A 245 5.22 -3.23 -15.82
CA VAL A 245 5.81 -3.71 -17.07
C VAL A 245 5.39 -2.85 -18.26
N GLY A 246 4.19 -2.20 -18.17
CA GLY A 246 3.65 -1.28 -19.17
C GLY A 246 3.92 0.19 -18.83
N GLU A 247 3.76 1.07 -19.82
CA GLU A 247 3.71 2.50 -19.60
C GLU A 247 2.37 2.88 -18.96
N GLY A 248 2.39 3.77 -17.95
CA GLY A 248 1.18 4.34 -17.33
C GLY A 248 0.66 3.61 -16.09
N GLY A 249 1.28 2.50 -15.69
CA GLY A 249 1.03 1.84 -14.42
C GLY A 249 -0.29 1.06 -14.34
N THR A 250 -0.70 0.72 -13.13
CA THR A 250 -1.87 -0.12 -12.85
C THR A 250 -3.17 0.43 -13.46
N LYS A 251 -3.38 1.75 -13.47
CA LYS A 251 -4.62 2.34 -14.00
C LYS A 251 -4.80 2.08 -15.49
N GLU A 252 -3.74 2.15 -16.29
CA GLU A 252 -3.77 1.87 -17.72
C GLU A 252 -3.92 0.38 -18.00
N GLU A 253 -3.20 -0.48 -17.27
CA GLU A 253 -3.34 -1.93 -17.36
C GLU A 253 -4.78 -2.36 -17.02
N PHE A 254 -5.37 -1.72 -15.99
CA PHE A 254 -6.74 -1.98 -15.59
C PHE A 254 -7.76 -1.51 -16.62
N ALA A 255 -7.60 -0.30 -17.17
CA ALA A 255 -8.47 0.22 -18.22
C ALA A 255 -8.45 -0.68 -19.48
N GLU A 256 -7.28 -1.24 -19.84
CA GLU A 256 -7.19 -2.23 -20.91
C GLU A 256 -7.93 -3.53 -20.57
N ALA A 257 -7.83 -4.03 -19.33
CA ALA A 257 -8.57 -5.21 -18.89
C ALA A 257 -10.08 -4.97 -18.94
N ILE A 258 -10.57 -3.83 -18.46
CA ILE A 258 -11.97 -3.41 -18.57
C ILE A 258 -12.45 -3.38 -20.02
N LYS A 259 -11.64 -2.84 -20.92
CA LYS A 259 -11.95 -2.81 -22.37
C LYS A 259 -12.01 -4.21 -22.97
N LYS A 260 -11.07 -5.11 -22.63
CA LYS A 260 -11.07 -6.52 -23.11
C LYS A 260 -12.29 -7.30 -22.63
N THR A 261 -12.91 -6.88 -21.54
CA THR A 261 -14.13 -7.49 -20.99
C THR A 261 -15.41 -6.79 -21.40
N GLU A 262 -15.36 -5.91 -22.43
CA GLU A 262 -16.55 -5.21 -22.94
C GLU A 262 -17.64 -6.21 -23.35
N GLY A 263 -18.89 -5.93 -22.93
CA GLY A 263 -20.03 -6.83 -23.17
C GLY A 263 -20.30 -7.82 -22.03
N SER A 264 -19.37 -8.04 -21.10
CA SER A 264 -19.64 -8.86 -19.93
C SER A 264 -20.58 -8.13 -18.96
N LYS A 265 -21.62 -8.83 -18.48
CA LYS A 265 -22.61 -8.29 -17.55
C LYS A 265 -22.09 -8.20 -16.12
N SER A 266 -21.15 -9.05 -15.77
CA SER A 266 -20.51 -9.14 -14.47
C SER A 266 -19.00 -9.24 -14.59
N VAL A 267 -18.30 -8.94 -13.49
CA VAL A 267 -16.84 -9.06 -13.37
C VAL A 267 -16.48 -9.40 -11.95
N ILE A 268 -15.45 -10.19 -11.78
CA ILE A 268 -14.81 -10.46 -10.48
C ILE A 268 -13.54 -9.61 -10.39
N ILE A 269 -13.40 -8.87 -9.30
CA ILE A 269 -12.17 -8.12 -8.96
C ILE A 269 -11.47 -8.86 -7.83
N ASP A 270 -10.29 -9.37 -8.12
CA ASP A 270 -9.48 -10.12 -7.15
C ASP A 270 -8.39 -9.23 -6.56
N LEU A 271 -8.57 -8.87 -5.29
CA LEU A 271 -7.66 -8.04 -4.50
C LEU A 271 -6.94 -8.86 -3.42
N ARG A 272 -7.01 -10.18 -3.45
CA ARG A 272 -6.29 -11.04 -2.50
C ARG A 272 -4.78 -10.84 -2.64
N ASN A 273 -4.11 -10.77 -1.51
CA ASN A 273 -2.69 -10.43 -1.38
C ASN A 273 -2.30 -9.03 -1.92
N ASN A 274 -3.27 -8.16 -2.19
CA ASN A 274 -3.00 -6.79 -2.61
C ASN A 274 -2.75 -5.90 -1.39
N GLY A 275 -1.51 -5.53 -1.17
CA GLY A 275 -1.11 -4.66 -0.04
C GLY A 275 -1.46 -3.19 -0.18
N GLY A 276 -2.03 -2.75 -1.30
CA GLY A 276 -2.34 -1.35 -1.58
C GLY A 276 -1.43 -0.73 -2.65
N GLY A 277 -0.95 0.46 -2.40
CA GLY A 277 -0.05 1.22 -3.28
C GLY A 277 -0.50 2.66 -3.49
N GLU A 278 -0.33 3.20 -4.69
CA GLU A 278 -0.56 4.59 -5.04
C GLU A 278 -2.05 4.95 -5.12
N THR A 279 -2.43 6.01 -4.41
CA THR A 279 -3.85 6.44 -4.31
C THR A 279 -4.44 6.91 -5.63
N GLU A 280 -3.65 7.55 -6.50
CA GLU A 280 -4.11 7.95 -7.83
C GLU A 280 -4.58 6.73 -8.62
N HIS A 281 -3.81 5.63 -8.57
CA HIS A 281 -4.11 4.40 -9.30
C HIS A 281 -5.32 3.67 -8.74
N CYS A 282 -5.46 3.58 -7.42
CA CYS A 282 -6.63 2.94 -6.83
C CYS A 282 -7.91 3.79 -6.98
N ASN A 283 -7.81 5.11 -6.94
CA ASN A 283 -8.94 5.99 -7.23
C ASN A 283 -9.40 5.86 -8.69
N ALA A 284 -8.45 5.88 -9.63
CA ALA A 284 -8.75 5.73 -11.06
C ALA A 284 -9.40 4.37 -11.39
N THR A 285 -8.87 3.27 -10.84
CA THR A 285 -9.44 1.92 -11.03
C THR A 285 -10.80 1.77 -10.39
N SER A 286 -11.01 2.36 -9.20
CA SER A 286 -12.32 2.39 -8.53
C SER A 286 -13.36 3.14 -9.36
N ALA A 287 -12.98 4.27 -9.94
CA ALA A 287 -13.86 5.11 -10.75
C ALA A 287 -14.42 4.38 -11.99
N GLU A 288 -13.73 3.36 -12.53
CA GLU A 288 -14.24 2.58 -13.66
C GLU A 288 -15.56 1.87 -13.39
N PHE A 289 -15.93 1.67 -12.12
CA PHE A 289 -17.20 1.07 -11.70
C PHE A 289 -18.24 2.05 -11.19
N LEU A 290 -17.91 3.32 -11.08
CA LEU A 290 -18.73 4.33 -10.43
C LEU A 290 -19.40 5.26 -11.45
N SER A 291 -20.51 5.89 -11.03
CA SER A 291 -21.12 6.96 -11.79
C SER A 291 -20.44 8.29 -11.47
N LYS A 292 -20.46 9.22 -12.41
CA LYS A 292 -19.98 10.57 -12.17
C LYS A 292 -20.59 11.18 -10.90
N GLY A 293 -19.73 11.63 -10.01
CA GLY A 293 -20.08 12.25 -8.73
C GLY A 293 -20.20 11.27 -7.57
N ASP A 294 -20.09 9.94 -7.80
CA ASP A 294 -20.00 8.97 -6.71
C ASP A 294 -18.70 9.20 -5.93
N THR A 295 -18.78 9.21 -4.62
CA THR A 295 -17.63 9.40 -3.74
C THR A 295 -16.79 8.14 -3.69
N ILE A 296 -15.49 8.27 -3.95
CA ILE A 296 -14.50 7.20 -3.83
C ILE A 296 -13.99 7.14 -2.38
N THR A 297 -13.48 8.27 -1.88
CA THR A 297 -13.00 8.42 -0.51
C THR A 297 -13.18 9.86 -0.03
N ILE A 298 -13.18 10.04 1.27
CA ILE A 298 -13.11 11.35 1.93
C ILE A 298 -11.83 11.36 2.74
N ASP A 299 -10.89 12.23 2.35
CA ASP A 299 -9.58 12.28 2.96
C ASP A 299 -9.46 13.51 3.86
N ILE A 300 -9.00 13.30 5.09
CA ILE A 300 -8.54 14.39 5.96
C ILE A 300 -7.02 14.37 5.92
N THR A 301 -6.43 15.48 5.48
CA THR A 301 -4.99 15.60 5.28
C THR A 301 -4.43 16.67 6.21
N ALA A 302 -3.28 16.40 6.82
CA ALA A 302 -2.50 17.43 7.48
C ALA A 302 -1.70 18.21 6.42
N GLU A 303 -1.95 19.50 6.34
CA GLU A 303 -1.31 20.42 5.40
C GLU A 303 -0.63 21.57 6.16
N ILE A 304 0.20 22.32 5.45
CA ILE A 304 0.84 23.52 5.98
C ILE A 304 -0.03 24.72 5.68
N ASP A 305 -0.27 25.55 6.68
CA ASP A 305 -0.80 26.91 6.52
C ASP A 305 0.19 27.93 7.09
N SER A 306 0.13 29.17 6.63
CA SER A 306 0.98 30.23 7.10
C SER A 306 0.18 31.32 7.80
N VAL A 307 0.58 31.65 9.05
CA VAL A 307 -0.03 32.70 9.83
C VAL A 307 0.99 33.84 10.03
N LYS A 308 0.56 35.08 9.76
CA LYS A 308 1.38 36.26 10.04
C LYS A 308 1.13 36.77 11.44
N GLU A 309 2.11 36.61 12.31
CA GLU A 309 2.10 37.20 13.66
C GLU A 309 3.24 38.21 13.82
N LYS A 310 2.91 39.43 14.23
CA LYS A 310 3.88 40.53 14.49
C LYS A 310 4.86 40.81 13.35
N GLY A 311 4.48 40.52 12.10
CA GLY A 311 5.32 40.74 10.92
C GLY A 311 6.19 39.56 10.52
N GLU A 312 6.18 38.47 11.29
CA GLU A 312 6.85 37.20 10.96
C GLU A 312 5.83 36.21 10.42
N THR A 313 6.27 35.38 9.46
CA THR A 313 5.48 34.25 8.96
C THR A 313 5.77 33.04 9.84
N ARG A 314 4.72 32.46 10.41
CA ARG A 314 4.77 31.20 11.16
C ARG A 314 3.99 30.15 10.41
N TYR A 315 4.58 28.99 10.24
CA TYR A 315 3.90 27.82 9.66
C TYR A 315 3.18 27.06 10.76
N VAL A 316 1.98 26.58 10.45
CA VAL A 316 1.12 25.82 11.36
C VAL A 316 0.46 24.67 10.63
N GLN A 317 0.21 23.57 11.33
CA GLN A 317 -0.58 22.48 10.79
C GLN A 317 -2.03 22.93 10.56
N LYS A 318 -2.55 22.62 9.40
CA LYS A 318 -3.96 22.77 9.03
C LYS A 318 -4.51 21.41 8.63
N MET A 319 -5.68 21.08 9.14
CA MET A 319 -6.42 19.91 8.67
C MET A 319 -7.33 20.33 7.52
N ASP A 320 -7.18 19.70 6.37
CA ASP A 320 -8.05 19.90 5.21
C ASP A 320 -8.86 18.65 4.90
N THR A 321 -10.03 18.83 4.29
CA THR A 321 -10.93 17.74 3.91
C THR A 321 -11.12 17.73 2.42
N ASN A 322 -10.69 16.67 1.78
CA ASN A 322 -10.84 16.46 0.34
C ASN A 322 -11.83 15.32 0.07
N VAL A 323 -12.84 15.58 -0.76
CA VAL A 323 -13.80 14.56 -1.22
C VAL A 323 -13.41 14.12 -2.62
N VAL A 324 -12.82 12.95 -2.73
CA VAL A 324 -12.46 12.36 -4.03
C VAL A 324 -13.70 11.71 -4.64
N VAL A 325 -14.07 12.13 -5.85
CA VAL A 325 -15.23 11.64 -6.57
C VAL A 325 -14.86 11.15 -7.97
N ALA A 326 -15.68 10.26 -8.52
CA ALA A 326 -15.57 9.90 -9.92
C ALA A 326 -15.90 11.12 -10.81
N ASP A 327 -14.96 11.55 -11.63
CA ASP A 327 -15.07 12.74 -12.50
C ASP A 327 -15.96 12.53 -13.73
N LYS A 328 -16.13 11.28 -14.12
CA LYS A 328 -16.93 10.80 -15.24
C LYS A 328 -17.62 9.47 -14.90
N ASP A 329 -18.54 9.06 -15.75
CA ASP A 329 -19.10 7.70 -15.70
C ASP A 329 -18.03 6.68 -16.08
N GLY A 330 -17.79 5.71 -15.21
CA GLY A 330 -16.83 4.62 -15.45
C GLY A 330 -17.32 3.66 -16.54
N ALA A 331 -16.39 3.08 -17.29
CA ALA A 331 -16.69 2.19 -18.41
C ALA A 331 -17.42 0.89 -18.00
N ALA A 332 -17.27 0.50 -16.72
CA ALA A 332 -17.91 -0.69 -16.15
C ALA A 332 -19.00 -0.36 -15.10
N LYS A 333 -19.48 0.89 -15.05
CA LYS A 333 -20.43 1.35 -14.01
C LYS A 333 -21.72 0.55 -13.93
N ASP A 334 -22.18 0.00 -15.04
CA ASP A 334 -23.44 -0.77 -15.12
C ASP A 334 -23.24 -2.29 -14.92
N ARG A 335 -22.01 -2.75 -14.79
CA ARG A 335 -21.70 -4.17 -14.55
C ARG A 335 -21.96 -4.57 -13.11
N TYR A 336 -22.36 -5.81 -12.92
CA TYR A 336 -22.39 -6.41 -11.60
C TYR A 336 -20.96 -6.80 -11.17
N VAL A 337 -20.55 -6.41 -9.98
CA VAL A 337 -19.19 -6.63 -9.48
C VAL A 337 -19.24 -7.53 -8.26
N VAL A 338 -18.39 -8.55 -8.25
CA VAL A 338 -18.04 -9.34 -7.06
C VAL A 338 -16.58 -9.11 -6.72
N MET A 339 -16.26 -8.92 -5.46
CA MET A 339 -14.89 -8.65 -5.05
C MET A 339 -14.36 -9.79 -4.18
N LEU A 340 -13.07 -10.13 -4.39
CA LEU A 340 -12.32 -11.07 -3.56
C LEU A 340 -11.32 -10.30 -2.70
N ALA A 341 -11.25 -10.62 -1.42
CA ALA A 341 -10.32 -10.03 -0.47
C ALA A 341 -9.84 -11.06 0.55
N ASP A 342 -8.68 -10.79 1.14
CA ASP A 342 -8.11 -11.58 2.25
C ASP A 342 -7.48 -10.66 3.31
N ASP A 343 -6.84 -11.23 4.32
CA ASP A 343 -6.20 -10.51 5.41
C ASP A 343 -4.92 -9.77 4.98
N MET A 344 -4.44 -10.02 3.77
CA MET A 344 -3.35 -9.26 3.13
C MET A 344 -3.88 -8.12 2.24
N SER A 345 -5.19 -8.08 1.95
CA SER A 345 -5.81 -6.96 1.25
C SER A 345 -5.79 -5.72 2.15
N ALA A 346 -5.02 -4.69 1.78
CA ALA A 346 -4.75 -3.55 2.66
C ALA A 346 -4.80 -2.21 1.93
N SER A 347 -5.03 -1.13 2.68
CA SER A 347 -4.81 0.24 2.22
C SER A 347 -5.59 0.56 0.93
N CYS A 348 -4.95 0.91 -0.18
CA CYS A 348 -5.60 1.17 -1.48
C CYS A 348 -6.52 0.03 -1.95
N ALA A 349 -6.19 -1.23 -1.66
CA ALA A 349 -7.10 -2.35 -1.92
C ALA A 349 -8.41 -2.20 -1.11
N GLU A 350 -8.29 -1.81 0.15
CA GLU A 350 -9.45 -1.58 1.01
C GLU A 350 -10.22 -0.31 0.62
N LEU A 351 -9.55 0.74 0.14
CA LEU A 351 -10.23 1.92 -0.42
C LEU A 351 -11.07 1.53 -1.63
N MET A 352 -10.54 0.73 -2.56
CA MET A 352 -11.29 0.23 -3.71
C MET A 352 -12.46 -0.67 -3.28
N LEU A 353 -12.23 -1.61 -2.35
CA LEU A 353 -13.29 -2.45 -1.77
C LEU A 353 -14.40 -1.57 -1.18
N SER A 354 -14.04 -0.59 -0.36
CA SER A 354 -14.96 0.32 0.29
C SER A 354 -15.75 1.16 -0.71
N ALA A 355 -15.08 1.78 -1.68
CA ALA A 355 -15.71 2.63 -2.70
C ALA A 355 -16.75 1.86 -3.51
N ILE A 356 -16.39 0.69 -4.04
CA ILE A 356 -17.30 -0.13 -4.85
C ILE A 356 -18.42 -0.74 -3.99
N ALA A 357 -18.06 -1.27 -2.81
CA ALA A 357 -19.03 -1.90 -1.92
C ALA A 357 -20.09 -0.92 -1.42
N THR A 358 -19.73 0.31 -1.08
CA THR A 358 -20.68 1.30 -0.54
C THR A 358 -21.54 1.94 -1.62
N ASN A 359 -21.00 2.22 -2.82
CA ASN A 359 -21.77 2.82 -3.91
C ASN A 359 -22.62 1.80 -4.66
N LYS A 360 -22.09 0.62 -4.97
CA LYS A 360 -22.78 -0.39 -5.78
C LYS A 360 -23.49 -1.48 -4.98
N LYS A 361 -23.21 -1.60 -3.69
CA LYS A 361 -23.62 -2.76 -2.88
C LYS A 361 -23.05 -4.09 -3.38
N SER A 362 -21.84 -4.05 -3.92
CA SER A 362 -21.14 -5.24 -4.44
C SER A 362 -20.73 -6.18 -3.32
N PRO A 363 -21.02 -7.49 -3.41
CA PRO A 363 -20.63 -8.45 -2.39
C PRO A 363 -19.12 -8.70 -2.40
N ILE A 364 -18.59 -8.98 -1.21
CA ILE A 364 -17.20 -9.37 -0.98
C ILE A 364 -17.16 -10.81 -0.52
N VAL A 365 -16.26 -11.60 -1.12
CA VAL A 365 -16.01 -13.01 -0.78
C VAL A 365 -14.56 -13.13 -0.30
N GLY A 366 -14.31 -13.90 0.72
CA GLY A 366 -12.95 -14.19 1.17
C GLY A 366 -12.77 -14.16 2.67
N ALA A 367 -11.80 -13.39 3.14
CA ALA A 367 -11.54 -13.16 4.55
C ALA A 367 -11.62 -11.68 4.92
N LEU A 368 -11.54 -11.38 6.22
CA LEU A 368 -11.45 -10.03 6.72
C LEU A 368 -10.18 -9.35 6.18
N SER A 369 -10.31 -8.11 5.69
CA SER A 369 -9.17 -7.34 5.20
C SER A 369 -8.28 -6.84 6.35
N TYR A 370 -7.13 -6.27 5.98
CA TYR A 370 -6.07 -5.86 6.91
C TYR A 370 -6.48 -4.76 7.91
N GLY A 371 -7.23 -3.75 7.46
CA GLY A 371 -7.65 -2.61 8.31
C GLY A 371 -6.66 -1.45 8.31
N LYS A 372 -6.11 -1.05 7.17
CA LYS A 372 -5.27 0.16 7.05
C LYS A 372 -5.97 1.25 6.26
N GLN A 373 -6.40 2.31 6.95
CA GLN A 373 -7.13 3.45 6.34
C GLN A 373 -6.41 4.78 6.57
N ILE A 374 -5.10 4.73 6.71
CA ILE A 374 -4.21 5.88 6.85
C ILE A 374 -3.18 5.90 5.73
N GLY A 375 -2.74 7.11 5.35
CA GLY A 375 -1.75 7.32 4.30
C GLY A 375 -0.54 8.10 4.80
N GLN A 376 0.59 7.91 4.11
CA GLN A 376 1.86 8.52 4.42
C GLN A 376 2.35 9.39 3.26
N ILE A 377 3.00 10.50 3.60
CA ILE A 377 3.88 11.23 2.70
C ILE A 377 5.32 10.75 2.91
N VAL A 378 6.11 10.91 1.86
CA VAL A 378 7.54 10.67 1.88
C VAL A 378 8.24 12.00 1.65
N VAL A 379 9.15 12.39 2.55
CA VAL A 379 9.89 13.64 2.49
C VAL A 379 11.39 13.34 2.55
N THR A 380 12.15 13.89 1.61
CA THR A 380 13.61 13.80 1.60
C THR A 380 14.20 14.97 0.82
N GLY A 381 15.25 15.61 1.33
CA GLY A 381 15.94 16.72 0.69
C GLY A 381 16.91 16.31 -0.41
N SER A 382 17.19 15.00 -0.57
CA SER A 382 18.09 14.52 -1.62
C SER A 382 17.50 14.61 -3.04
N LEU A 383 16.29 15.12 -3.20
CA LEU A 383 15.57 15.20 -4.48
C LEU A 383 15.52 16.59 -5.10
N ASP A 384 16.26 17.59 -4.66
CA ASP A 384 16.61 18.86 -5.33
C ASP A 384 16.67 20.07 -4.38
N GLU A 385 17.75 20.84 -4.50
CA GLU A 385 18.04 22.07 -3.72
C GLU A 385 17.18 23.31 -4.13
N GLU A 386 16.32 23.23 -5.15
CA GLU A 386 15.69 24.43 -5.72
C GLU A 386 14.33 24.83 -5.15
N ASP A 387 13.66 24.00 -4.36
CA ASP A 387 12.27 24.23 -3.94
C ASP A 387 12.01 24.28 -2.43
N SER A 388 12.97 24.71 -1.61
CA SER A 388 12.62 25.09 -0.24
C SER A 388 11.84 26.42 -0.26
N GLU A 389 10.52 26.32 -0.38
CA GLU A 389 9.66 27.49 -0.20
C GLU A 389 9.88 28.10 1.19
N ASP A 390 10.33 29.35 1.19
CA ASP A 390 10.28 30.28 2.35
C ASP A 390 10.85 29.81 3.71
N GLY A 391 11.99 29.10 3.70
CA GLY A 391 12.76 28.91 4.95
C GLY A 391 12.32 27.75 5.82
N MET A 392 11.59 26.80 5.27
CA MET A 392 11.32 25.51 5.91
C MET A 392 12.54 24.59 5.75
N LEU A 393 12.94 23.94 6.84
CA LEU A 393 13.99 22.94 6.79
C LEU A 393 13.41 21.63 6.24
N VAL A 394 14.11 21.04 5.27
CA VAL A 394 13.77 19.72 4.71
C VAL A 394 14.83 18.73 5.20
N PRO A 395 14.46 17.55 5.74
CA PRO A 395 15.42 16.56 6.18
C PRO A 395 16.27 16.03 5.02
N GLU A 396 17.57 15.84 5.23
CA GLU A 396 18.43 15.17 4.26
C GLU A 396 18.17 13.65 4.19
N GLY A 397 17.77 13.07 5.32
CA GLY A 397 17.32 11.68 5.40
C GLY A 397 15.96 11.46 4.77
N LEU A 398 15.43 10.25 4.96
CA LEU A 398 14.12 9.85 4.46
C LEU A 398 13.11 9.83 5.60
N ALA A 399 12.18 10.77 5.59
CA ALA A 399 11.05 10.81 6.50
C ALA A 399 9.79 10.25 5.85
N ILE A 400 9.14 9.29 6.49
CA ILE A 400 7.86 8.72 6.08
C ILE A 400 6.88 9.06 7.18
N ILE A 401 5.87 9.89 6.88
CA ILE A 401 5.02 10.50 7.90
C ILE A 401 3.55 10.25 7.58
N THR A 402 2.80 9.70 8.53
CA THR A 402 1.35 9.55 8.39
C THR A 402 0.68 10.92 8.45
N ASN A 403 0.10 11.34 7.32
CA ASN A 403 -0.51 12.65 7.19
C ASN A 403 -1.95 12.62 6.68
N ILE A 404 -2.50 11.43 6.41
CA ILE A 404 -3.84 11.27 5.86
C ILE A 404 -4.64 10.27 6.67
N TYR A 405 -5.90 10.62 6.85
CA TYR A 405 -6.96 9.79 7.37
C TYR A 405 -8.08 9.68 6.33
N ALA A 406 -8.39 8.47 5.86
CA ALA A 406 -9.44 8.27 4.88
C ALA A 406 -10.77 7.83 5.54
N TYR A 407 -11.88 8.09 4.87
CA TYR A 407 -13.23 7.65 5.24
C TYR A 407 -13.97 7.17 4.00
N ASP A 408 -14.96 6.31 4.17
CA ASP A 408 -15.90 6.01 3.11
C ASP A 408 -16.89 7.18 2.88
N LYS A 409 -17.73 7.07 1.85
CA LYS A 409 -18.74 8.09 1.52
C LYS A 409 -19.75 8.40 2.65
N ASP A 410 -19.89 7.50 3.62
CA ASP A 410 -20.79 7.62 4.77
C ASP A 410 -20.04 8.04 6.05
N TRP A 411 -18.79 8.54 5.91
CA TRP A 411 -17.91 8.94 7.01
C TRP A 411 -17.58 7.81 7.99
N LYS A 412 -17.52 6.59 7.50
CA LYS A 412 -17.13 5.43 8.32
C LYS A 412 -15.68 5.06 8.11
N GLN A 413 -15.11 4.48 9.13
CA GLN A 413 -13.74 4.02 9.16
C GLN A 413 -13.67 2.49 9.32
N PHE A 414 -12.65 1.91 8.70
CA PHE A 414 -12.24 0.53 8.89
C PHE A 414 -10.80 0.40 9.43
N GLN A 415 -10.19 1.52 9.83
CA GLN A 415 -8.85 1.50 10.44
C GLN A 415 -8.85 0.58 11.65
N ASP A 416 -7.88 -0.35 11.70
CA ASP A 416 -7.73 -1.42 12.72
C ASP A 416 -8.92 -2.39 12.82
N LEU A 417 -9.93 -2.26 11.97
CA LEU A 417 -11.14 -3.08 11.95
C LEU A 417 -11.23 -4.01 10.74
N GLY A 418 -10.72 -3.55 9.61
CA GLY A 418 -10.87 -4.24 8.32
C GLY A 418 -12.29 -4.22 7.74
N ILE A 419 -12.41 -4.70 6.54
CA ILE A 419 -13.66 -4.84 5.80
C ILE A 419 -14.13 -6.29 5.89
N VAL A 420 -15.28 -6.52 6.49
CA VAL A 420 -15.85 -7.85 6.66
C VAL A 420 -16.39 -8.36 5.32
N PRO A 421 -16.03 -9.56 4.85
CA PRO A 421 -16.64 -10.15 3.66
C PRO A 421 -18.13 -10.51 3.93
N ASP A 422 -18.95 -10.51 2.86
CA ASP A 422 -20.32 -11.03 2.94
C ASP A 422 -20.32 -12.55 3.02
N TYR A 423 -19.31 -13.17 2.42
CA TYR A 423 -19.09 -14.61 2.40
C TYR A 423 -17.68 -14.93 2.88
N GLU A 424 -17.56 -15.25 4.17
CA GLU A 424 -16.30 -15.70 4.74
C GLU A 424 -16.07 -17.17 4.38
N ILE A 425 -15.03 -17.42 3.56
CA ILE A 425 -14.74 -18.75 3.00
C ILE A 425 -13.24 -18.99 3.11
N LYS A 426 -12.88 -20.18 3.59
CA LYS A 426 -11.50 -20.65 3.61
C LYS A 426 -11.12 -21.33 2.29
N GLY A 427 -9.86 -21.16 1.88
CA GLY A 427 -9.31 -21.72 0.64
C GLY A 427 -9.57 -20.82 -0.57
N ALA A 428 -8.51 -20.53 -1.29
CA ALA A 428 -8.54 -19.55 -2.38
C ALA A 428 -9.41 -20.03 -3.56
N SER A 429 -9.39 -21.32 -3.88
CA SER A 429 -10.24 -21.91 -4.92
C SER A 429 -11.72 -21.92 -4.54
N ALA A 430 -12.05 -22.18 -3.26
CA ALA A 430 -13.42 -22.13 -2.79
C ALA A 430 -14.00 -20.72 -2.81
N GLN A 431 -13.18 -19.71 -2.49
CA GLN A 431 -13.53 -18.29 -2.62
C GLN A 431 -13.83 -17.94 -4.07
N MET A 432 -12.96 -18.33 -5.02
CA MET A 432 -13.15 -18.08 -6.46
C MET A 432 -14.45 -18.74 -6.96
N LYS A 433 -14.68 -20.01 -6.60
CA LYS A 433 -15.91 -20.72 -6.97
C LYS A 433 -17.16 -19.97 -6.50
N LYS A 434 -17.17 -19.46 -5.27
CA LYS A 434 -18.28 -18.66 -4.75
C LYS A 434 -18.43 -17.33 -5.48
N ALA A 435 -17.35 -16.66 -5.80
CA ALA A 435 -17.37 -15.41 -6.55
C ALA A 435 -17.97 -15.62 -7.97
N VAL A 436 -17.60 -16.70 -8.63
CA VAL A 436 -18.15 -17.10 -9.96
C VAL A 436 -19.65 -17.36 -9.87
N GLU A 437 -20.11 -18.12 -8.86
CA GLU A 437 -21.55 -18.34 -8.61
C GLU A 437 -22.32 -17.02 -8.47
N LEU A 438 -21.82 -16.11 -7.65
CA LEU A 438 -22.44 -14.81 -7.42
C LEU A 438 -22.45 -13.93 -8.68
N ALA A 439 -21.32 -13.91 -9.40
CA ALA A 439 -21.18 -13.14 -10.62
C ALA A 439 -22.11 -13.64 -11.74
N ALA A 440 -22.31 -14.95 -11.86
CA ALA A 440 -23.26 -15.57 -12.79
C ALA A 440 -24.71 -15.28 -12.41
N ALA A 441 -25.04 -15.27 -11.11
CA ALA A 441 -26.38 -14.93 -10.63
C ALA A 441 -26.70 -13.44 -10.80
N GLY A 442 -25.74 -12.54 -10.57
CA GLY A 442 -25.85 -11.11 -10.81
C GLY A 442 -26.86 -10.36 -9.93
N THR A 443 -27.24 -10.90 -8.79
CA THR A 443 -28.37 -10.39 -7.99
C THR A 443 -28.07 -10.08 -6.53
N GLU A 444 -27.05 -10.73 -5.96
CA GLU A 444 -26.72 -10.57 -4.55
C GLU A 444 -26.17 -9.17 -4.24
N LYS A 445 -26.50 -8.69 -3.07
CA LYS A 445 -26.06 -7.36 -2.60
C LYS A 445 -25.33 -7.49 -1.26
N ARG A 446 -24.35 -6.63 -1.08
CA ARG A 446 -23.62 -6.51 0.16
C ARG A 446 -24.54 -6.22 1.34
N THR A 447 -24.35 -6.97 2.41
CA THR A 447 -25.05 -6.84 3.69
C THR A 447 -24.09 -6.67 4.87
N ALA A 448 -22.84 -7.14 4.75
CA ALA A 448 -21.81 -6.96 5.75
C ALA A 448 -21.33 -5.50 5.81
N GLY A 449 -20.59 -5.16 6.84
CA GLY A 449 -20.03 -3.83 7.10
C GLY A 449 -18.52 -3.86 7.30
N TYR A 450 -18.05 -2.98 8.15
CA TYR A 450 -16.70 -3.01 8.67
C TYR A 450 -16.65 -3.87 9.92
N GLY A 451 -15.43 -4.28 10.30
CA GLY A 451 -15.21 -5.05 11.50
C GLY A 451 -15.79 -4.36 12.75
N THR A 452 -16.22 -5.16 13.67
CA THR A 452 -16.76 -4.72 14.96
C THR A 452 -15.94 -5.40 16.06
N GLU A 453 -16.32 -5.18 17.35
CA GLU A 453 -15.65 -5.80 18.50
C GLU A 453 -15.45 -7.33 18.44
N ARG A 454 -16.05 -8.04 17.47
CA ARG A 454 -15.71 -9.44 17.18
C ARG A 454 -14.22 -9.63 16.84
N LEU A 455 -13.59 -8.61 16.31
CA LEU A 455 -12.14 -8.55 16.06
C LEU A 455 -11.33 -8.27 17.33
N GLY A 456 -11.97 -8.04 18.46
CA GLY A 456 -11.29 -7.85 19.75
C GLY A 456 -10.37 -9.02 20.14
N HIS A 457 -10.46 -10.19 19.50
CA HIS A 457 -9.45 -11.24 19.63
C HIS A 457 -8.24 -10.99 18.73
N PHE A 458 -8.42 -10.59 17.47
CA PHE A 458 -7.31 -10.24 16.59
C PHE A 458 -6.75 -8.84 16.93
N ALA A 459 -7.61 -7.87 17.27
CA ALA A 459 -7.17 -6.56 17.73
C ALA A 459 -6.54 -6.59 19.13
N LYS A 460 -6.81 -7.58 19.98
CA LYS A 460 -6.12 -7.76 21.26
C LYS A 460 -4.78 -8.46 21.13
N GLU A 461 -4.59 -9.31 20.15
CA GLU A 461 -3.28 -9.86 19.78
C GLU A 461 -2.51 -8.93 18.83
N ALA A 462 -3.22 -8.17 18.01
CA ALA A 462 -2.73 -7.08 17.18
C ALA A 462 -2.96 -5.70 17.83
N THR A 463 -2.88 -5.62 19.17
CA THR A 463 -2.66 -4.31 19.78
C THR A 463 -1.46 -3.70 19.06
N VAL A 464 -1.66 -2.46 18.62
CA VAL A 464 -0.74 -1.58 17.90
C VAL A 464 0.74 -1.66 18.38
N SER A 465 1.00 -2.25 19.53
CA SER A 465 2.33 -2.46 20.08
C SER A 465 3.13 -3.61 19.47
N ASN A 466 2.56 -4.50 18.67
CA ASN A 466 3.24 -5.70 18.18
C ASN A 466 3.17 -5.95 16.67
N ARG A 467 2.32 -5.26 15.91
CA ARG A 467 2.44 -5.25 14.45
C ARG A 467 3.47 -4.20 14.03
N LYS A 468 4.65 -4.68 13.84
CA LYS A 468 5.74 -3.95 13.28
C LYS A 468 5.44 -3.74 11.79
N ALA A 469 5.21 -2.48 11.38
CA ALA A 469 5.02 -2.17 9.98
C ALA A 469 6.32 -2.46 9.21
N SER A 470 6.29 -3.34 8.25
CA SER A 470 7.40 -3.60 7.34
C SER A 470 7.50 -2.47 6.30
N ILE A 471 8.61 -2.37 5.57
CA ILE A 471 8.70 -1.47 4.40
C ILE A 471 7.59 -1.81 3.39
N LYS A 472 7.17 -3.07 3.30
CA LYS A 472 6.01 -3.50 2.52
C LYS A 472 4.71 -2.85 3.02
N ASP A 473 4.57 -2.60 4.33
CA ASP A 473 3.44 -1.86 4.89
C ASP A 473 3.51 -0.37 4.58
N LEU A 474 4.70 0.20 4.45
CA LEU A 474 4.89 1.59 4.03
C LEU A 474 4.52 1.80 2.55
N LYS A 475 4.71 0.80 1.71
CA LYS A 475 4.28 0.83 0.30
C LYS A 475 2.76 0.79 0.13
N ARG A 476 2.01 0.41 1.14
CA ARG A 476 0.58 0.17 1.08
C ARG A 476 -0.30 1.41 1.00
N MET A 477 0.23 2.60 1.10
CA MET A 477 -0.50 3.85 0.83
C MET A 477 0.51 4.97 0.62
N ARG A 478 0.81 5.30 -0.63
CA ARG A 478 1.68 6.41 -0.98
C ARG A 478 0.84 7.54 -1.53
N TYR A 479 0.85 8.63 -0.82
CA TYR A 479 0.47 9.91 -1.37
C TYR A 479 1.69 10.56 -2.02
N LYS A 480 1.43 11.32 -3.08
CA LYS A 480 2.38 12.07 -3.87
C LYS A 480 3.48 12.66 -2.97
N ILE A 481 4.73 12.40 -3.33
CA ILE A 481 5.86 13.14 -2.77
C ILE A 481 5.60 14.60 -3.08
N THR A 482 5.32 15.39 -2.06
CA THR A 482 5.26 16.84 -2.17
C THR A 482 6.69 17.32 -2.06
N ARG A 483 7.18 17.95 -3.13
CA ARG A 483 8.46 18.67 -3.17
C ARG A 483 8.34 19.95 -2.40
#